data_6bb1ab9c806f036f8c9ffc12b5d9af6b
#
_entry.id   6bb1ab9c806f036f8c9ffc12b5d9af6b
#
_cell.length_a   1.000
_cell.length_b   1.000
_cell.length_c   1.000
_cell.angle_alpha   90.00
_cell.angle_beta   90.00
_cell.angle_gamma   90.00
#
_symmetry.space_group_name_H-M   'P 1'
#
loop_
_entity.id
_entity.type
_entity.pdbx_description
1 polymer ?
#
loop_
_entity_poly.entity_id
_entity_poly.type
_entity_poly.pdbx_seq_one_letter_code
_entity_poly.pdbx_strand_id
1 'polypeptide(L)'
;MQNKFGFSLSIFLFTLILTMTMVLFFHKPPYIPLFISYMFTFFALLKYFSAKELLNMSLKGVKRGINVMIILLLIGALVALWKQNGTLPALIYYFSRFLKPHGFLLTSFVITSIISMILGTAVGTASTIGIVIIGLAHAFGYPLPVVAGAVISGSFIGDRTSPLAGNVALLSDMGEIQQYNVLKSLFKTAIPVFTITAFLYYLFDHHLNFSAKYDISNLFTIIVQSYRLSAILFIAPLTIIILALFRIPTKTNLAIAVSITFLSSIILGYSPLDSLKVILTGNTFYSPEFKSIFSGGGMVSILPMIGVLTFATALAGILEDTGIIKNVFQSIDKIKNFKLAYLVTMLLSTLMAVITCNQALSVILPSRIMINVYERLEIAREEMVRAIADSGMILAGIIPWNLAAMLPAAVLGVKVTEYLPYAYLNLLFPLLSIAFVFAKDANELIKFYQKFVEKGRNLLQN
;
A
#
# COMPACT_ATOMS: atom_id res chain seq x y z
N MET A 1 1.78 -36.06 -14.20
CA MET A 1 1.51 -34.63 -14.04
C MET A 1 0.68 -34.28 -12.79
N GLN A 2 -0.33 -35.07 -12.42
CA GLN A 2 -1.16 -34.83 -11.21
C GLN A 2 -0.38 -34.75 -9.91
N ASN A 3 0.64 -35.60 -9.68
CA ASN A 3 1.47 -35.56 -8.46
C ASN A 3 2.31 -34.29 -8.32
N LYS A 4 2.72 -33.65 -9.42
CA LYS A 4 3.45 -32.37 -9.38
C LYS A 4 2.52 -31.20 -9.00
N PHE A 5 1.27 -31.23 -9.45
CA PHE A 5 0.27 -30.20 -9.14
C PHE A 5 -0.08 -30.20 -7.65
N GLY A 6 -0.45 -31.37 -7.10
CA GLY A 6 -0.79 -31.49 -5.66
C GLY A 6 0.35 -31.07 -4.75
N PHE A 7 1.59 -31.44 -5.06
CA PHE A 7 2.78 -31.06 -4.30
C PHE A 7 3.06 -29.55 -4.39
N SER A 8 2.95 -28.97 -5.59
CA SER A 8 3.12 -27.52 -5.78
C SER A 8 2.08 -26.71 -5.01
N LEU A 9 0.82 -27.15 -5.04
CA LEU A 9 -0.27 -26.51 -4.29
C LEU A 9 -0.05 -26.62 -2.78
N SER A 10 0.42 -27.79 -2.29
CA SER A 10 0.69 -27.99 -0.87
C SER A 10 1.81 -27.09 -0.34
N ILE A 11 2.92 -26.95 -1.07
CA ILE A 11 4.00 -26.01 -0.74
C ILE A 11 3.46 -24.59 -0.68
N PHE A 12 2.71 -24.20 -1.71
CA PHE A 12 2.14 -22.88 -1.82
C PHE A 12 1.20 -22.54 -0.64
N LEU A 13 0.23 -23.41 -0.35
CA LEU A 13 -0.71 -23.23 0.75
C LEU A 13 0.01 -23.23 2.11
N PHE A 14 0.97 -24.12 2.31
CA PHE A 14 1.73 -24.19 3.56
C PHE A 14 2.51 -22.90 3.81
N THR A 15 3.25 -22.39 2.82
CA THR A 15 4.03 -21.14 2.96
C THR A 15 3.13 -19.95 3.22
N LEU A 16 1.97 -19.87 2.55
CA LEU A 16 0.98 -18.83 2.73
C LEU A 16 0.41 -18.86 4.15
N ILE A 17 -0.11 -20.02 4.59
CA ILE A 17 -0.72 -20.21 5.91
C ILE A 17 0.30 -19.95 7.01
N LEU A 18 1.51 -20.47 6.88
CA LEU A 18 2.59 -20.29 7.86
C LEU A 18 2.90 -18.79 8.03
N THR A 19 3.12 -18.08 6.92
CA THR A 19 3.47 -16.67 6.95
C THR A 19 2.33 -15.84 7.56
N MET A 20 1.08 -16.06 7.11
CA MET A 20 -0.09 -15.37 7.62
C MET A 20 -0.29 -15.62 9.12
N THR A 21 -0.23 -16.88 9.55
CA THR A 21 -0.43 -17.25 10.95
C THR A 21 0.63 -16.64 11.85
N MET A 22 1.91 -16.73 11.47
CA MET A 22 2.99 -16.20 12.30
C MET A 22 2.98 -14.67 12.39
N VAL A 23 2.60 -13.98 11.32
CA VAL A 23 2.54 -12.50 11.31
C VAL A 23 1.30 -11.99 12.04
N LEU A 24 0.12 -12.53 11.73
CA LEU A 24 -1.15 -11.97 12.20
C LEU A 24 -1.53 -12.45 13.61
N PHE A 25 -1.30 -13.75 13.92
CA PHE A 25 -1.70 -14.31 15.21
C PHE A 25 -0.58 -14.32 16.25
N PHE A 26 0.66 -14.64 15.83
CA PHE A 26 1.79 -14.68 16.76
C PHE A 26 2.55 -13.35 16.83
N HIS A 27 2.14 -12.33 16.08
CA HIS A 27 2.77 -11.00 16.05
C HIS A 27 4.29 -11.03 15.85
N LYS A 28 4.80 -12.07 15.19
CA LYS A 28 6.24 -12.17 14.90
C LYS A 28 6.63 -11.16 13.81
N PRO A 29 7.85 -10.59 13.92
CA PRO A 29 8.37 -9.73 12.86
C PRO A 29 8.31 -10.45 11.50
N PRO A 30 7.78 -9.86 10.42
CA PRO A 30 7.51 -10.56 9.16
C PRO A 30 8.73 -11.23 8.51
N TYR A 31 9.95 -10.76 8.78
CA TYR A 31 11.16 -11.36 8.21
C TYR A 31 11.42 -12.79 8.74
N ILE A 32 10.97 -13.14 9.95
CA ILE A 32 11.15 -14.49 10.52
C ILE A 32 10.28 -15.52 9.77
N PRO A 33 8.94 -15.37 9.68
CA PRO A 33 8.12 -16.34 8.96
C PRO A 33 8.43 -16.38 7.46
N LEU A 34 8.83 -15.29 6.85
CA LEU A 34 9.25 -15.28 5.45
C LEU A 34 10.55 -16.03 5.23
N PHE A 35 11.52 -15.90 6.13
CA PHE A 35 12.75 -16.71 6.09
C PHE A 35 12.44 -18.21 6.23
N ILE A 36 11.59 -18.58 7.20
CA ILE A 36 11.19 -19.97 7.40
C ILE A 36 10.45 -20.51 6.17
N SER A 37 9.51 -19.76 5.61
CA SER A 37 8.78 -20.11 4.40
C SER A 37 9.70 -20.25 3.18
N TYR A 38 10.68 -19.36 3.04
CA TYR A 38 11.70 -19.44 2.01
C TYR A 38 12.55 -20.70 2.15
N MET A 39 13.07 -20.97 3.34
CA MET A 39 13.88 -22.17 3.62
C MET A 39 13.08 -23.45 3.37
N PHE A 40 11.84 -23.52 3.90
CA PHE A 40 10.97 -24.66 3.66
C PHE A 40 10.75 -24.90 2.15
N THR A 41 10.42 -23.87 1.40
CA THR A 41 10.20 -23.97 -0.06
C THR A 41 11.48 -24.39 -0.78
N PHE A 42 12.61 -23.81 -0.41
CA PHE A 42 13.92 -24.15 -0.99
C PHE A 42 14.24 -25.63 -0.79
N PHE A 43 14.18 -26.14 0.44
CA PHE A 43 14.49 -27.54 0.74
C PHE A 43 13.46 -28.52 0.14
N ALA A 44 12.17 -28.18 0.16
CA ALA A 44 11.12 -29.00 -0.44
C ALA A 44 11.32 -29.18 -1.97
N LEU A 45 11.85 -28.15 -2.64
CA LEU A 45 12.06 -28.17 -4.09
C LEU A 45 13.41 -28.78 -4.52
N LEU A 46 14.35 -29.04 -3.61
CA LEU A 46 15.61 -29.74 -3.94
C LEU A 46 15.38 -31.13 -4.55
N LYS A 47 14.22 -31.73 -4.33
CA LYS A 47 13.83 -33.00 -4.97
C LYS A 47 13.65 -32.85 -6.49
N TYR A 48 13.37 -31.64 -7.00
CA TYR A 48 13.01 -31.40 -8.40
C TYR A 48 13.99 -30.47 -9.13
N PHE A 49 14.71 -29.65 -8.40
CA PHE A 49 15.65 -28.64 -8.91
C PHE A 49 16.97 -28.72 -8.15
N SER A 50 18.07 -28.41 -8.83
CA SER A 50 19.37 -28.31 -8.15
C SER A 50 19.41 -27.07 -7.22
N ALA A 51 20.25 -27.14 -6.18
CA ALA A 51 20.46 -26.01 -5.28
C ALA A 51 20.92 -24.74 -6.03
N LYS A 52 21.73 -24.89 -7.10
CA LYS A 52 22.20 -23.78 -7.93
C LYS A 52 21.06 -23.12 -8.73
N GLU A 53 20.12 -23.90 -9.26
CA GLU A 53 18.93 -23.37 -9.96
C GLU A 53 18.04 -22.61 -8.99
N LEU A 54 17.70 -23.17 -7.82
CA LEU A 54 16.89 -22.55 -6.80
C LEU A 54 17.54 -21.24 -6.29
N LEU A 55 18.85 -21.24 -6.08
CA LEU A 55 19.56 -20.02 -5.68
C LEU A 55 19.52 -18.97 -6.79
N ASN A 56 19.66 -19.34 -8.06
CA ASN A 56 19.53 -18.42 -9.18
C ASN A 56 18.13 -17.82 -9.29
N MET A 57 17.07 -18.62 -9.11
CA MET A 57 15.68 -18.15 -9.06
C MET A 57 15.47 -17.16 -7.90
N SER A 58 15.99 -17.48 -6.72
CA SER A 58 15.97 -16.59 -5.55
C SER A 58 16.67 -15.26 -5.83
N LEU A 59 17.88 -15.29 -6.40
CA LEU A 59 18.65 -14.08 -6.74
C LEU A 59 17.96 -13.22 -7.79
N LYS A 60 17.30 -13.84 -8.80
CA LYS A 60 16.48 -13.11 -9.77
C LYS A 60 15.32 -12.38 -9.07
N GLY A 61 14.65 -13.03 -8.12
CA GLY A 61 13.61 -12.41 -7.31
C GLY A 61 14.15 -11.21 -6.52
N VAL A 62 15.25 -11.38 -5.80
CA VAL A 62 15.89 -10.30 -5.02
C VAL A 62 16.32 -9.14 -5.90
N LYS A 63 16.91 -9.41 -7.08
CA LYS A 63 17.31 -8.35 -8.04
C LYS A 63 16.15 -7.44 -8.44
N ARG A 64 14.92 -7.98 -8.57
CA ARG A 64 13.72 -7.17 -8.84
C ARG A 64 13.38 -6.22 -7.69
N GLY A 65 13.73 -6.59 -6.44
CA GLY A 65 13.52 -5.80 -5.23
C GLY A 65 14.55 -4.70 -4.95
N ILE A 66 15.73 -4.72 -5.60
CA ILE A 66 16.86 -3.82 -5.27
C ILE A 66 16.47 -2.34 -5.35
N ASN A 67 15.74 -1.92 -6.37
CA ASN A 67 15.31 -0.53 -6.49
C ASN A 67 14.44 -0.08 -5.30
N VAL A 68 13.63 -0.98 -4.77
CA VAL A 68 12.78 -0.70 -3.61
C VAL A 68 13.61 -0.67 -2.32
N MET A 69 14.60 -1.54 -2.18
CA MET A 69 15.54 -1.49 -1.05
C MET A 69 16.28 -0.15 -1.00
N ILE A 70 16.71 0.36 -2.16
CA ILE A 70 17.33 1.70 -2.26
C ILE A 70 16.33 2.79 -1.83
N ILE A 71 15.07 2.72 -2.29
CA ILE A 71 14.03 3.67 -1.89
C ILE A 71 13.82 3.65 -0.37
N LEU A 72 13.77 2.47 0.25
CA LEU A 72 13.64 2.34 1.70
C LEU A 72 14.82 3.00 2.44
N LEU A 73 16.04 2.79 1.99
CA LEU A 73 17.23 3.45 2.57
C LEU A 73 17.15 4.96 2.44
N LEU A 74 16.74 5.48 1.26
CA LEU A 74 16.55 6.92 1.04
C LEU A 74 15.47 7.51 1.95
N ILE A 75 14.38 6.78 2.19
CA ILE A 75 13.34 7.18 3.15
C ILE A 75 13.93 7.29 4.56
N GLY A 76 14.66 6.28 5.01
CA GLY A 76 15.32 6.33 6.32
C GLY A 76 16.24 7.52 6.49
N ALA A 77 17.06 7.81 5.48
CA ALA A 77 17.96 8.96 5.42
C ALA A 77 17.20 10.30 5.46
N LEU A 78 16.15 10.42 4.64
CA LEU A 78 15.32 11.63 4.54
C LEU A 78 14.65 11.98 5.86
N VAL A 79 13.98 10.99 6.48
CA VAL A 79 13.28 11.17 7.76
C VAL A 79 14.26 11.58 8.86
N ALA A 80 15.45 10.99 8.90
CA ALA A 80 16.46 11.34 9.89
C ALA A 80 16.98 12.78 9.71
N LEU A 81 17.26 13.19 8.49
CA LEU A 81 17.68 14.56 8.17
C LEU A 81 16.57 15.59 8.46
N TRP A 82 15.31 15.27 8.12
CA TRP A 82 14.18 16.16 8.42
C TRP A 82 13.95 16.36 9.90
N LYS A 83 14.25 15.35 10.71
CA LYS A 83 14.23 15.45 12.18
C LYS A 83 15.42 16.24 12.71
N GLN A 84 16.60 16.09 12.12
CA GLN A 84 17.81 16.79 12.54
C GLN A 84 17.73 18.29 12.25
N ASN A 85 17.46 18.67 11.00
CA ASN A 85 17.56 20.05 10.55
C ASN A 85 16.34 20.92 10.85
N GLY A 86 15.26 20.30 11.36
CA GLY A 86 14.04 21.02 11.71
C GLY A 86 12.98 21.08 10.62
N THR A 87 13.17 20.40 9.46
CA THR A 87 12.14 20.34 8.41
C THR A 87 10.83 19.75 8.94
N LEU A 88 10.88 18.58 9.62
CA LEU A 88 9.68 17.97 10.20
C LEU A 88 9.07 18.85 11.31
N PRO A 89 9.84 19.37 12.29
CA PRO A 89 9.32 20.34 13.25
C PRO A 89 8.68 21.58 12.63
N ALA A 90 9.27 22.16 11.57
CA ALA A 90 8.70 23.30 10.86
C ALA A 90 7.36 22.95 10.20
N LEU A 91 7.27 21.79 9.53
CA LEU A 91 6.03 21.31 8.94
C LEU A 91 4.95 21.13 10.03
N ILE A 92 5.26 20.51 11.16
CA ILE A 92 4.34 20.36 12.29
C ILE A 92 3.86 21.73 12.78
N TYR A 93 4.78 22.69 13.02
CA TYR A 93 4.47 24.02 13.51
C TYR A 93 3.53 24.80 12.59
N TYR A 94 3.79 24.81 11.28
CA TYR A 94 2.97 25.58 10.34
C TYR A 94 1.65 24.88 10.00
N PHE A 95 1.63 23.57 9.82
CA PHE A 95 0.42 22.83 9.45
C PHE A 95 -0.56 22.64 10.61
N SER A 96 -0.11 22.72 11.88
CA SER A 96 -0.98 22.70 13.05
C SER A 96 -1.99 23.87 13.09
N ARG A 97 -1.70 24.95 12.36
CA ARG A 97 -2.64 26.07 12.23
C ARG A 97 -3.86 25.74 11.35
N PHE A 98 -3.72 24.77 10.47
CA PHE A 98 -4.77 24.34 9.52
C PHE A 98 -5.46 23.06 10.00
N LEU A 99 -4.74 22.16 10.65
CA LEU A 99 -5.23 20.87 11.14
C LEU A 99 -5.46 20.96 12.64
N LYS A 100 -6.73 20.89 13.03
CA LYS A 100 -7.13 20.93 14.45
C LYS A 100 -7.23 19.51 15.01
N PRO A 101 -7.07 19.32 16.34
CA PRO A 101 -7.27 18.00 16.96
C PRO A 101 -8.67 17.44 16.75
N HIS A 102 -9.71 18.27 16.79
CA HIS A 102 -11.08 17.84 16.57
C HIS A 102 -11.34 17.55 15.09
N GLY A 103 -11.81 16.33 14.78
CA GLY A 103 -12.03 15.87 13.39
C GLY A 103 -10.73 15.51 12.65
N PHE A 104 -9.65 15.23 13.39
CA PHE A 104 -8.32 15.03 12.82
C PHE A 104 -8.22 13.83 11.89
N LEU A 105 -8.87 12.69 12.22
CA LEU A 105 -8.83 11.47 11.41
C LEU A 105 -9.54 11.68 10.07
N LEU A 106 -10.76 12.23 10.11
CA LEU A 106 -11.51 12.55 8.89
C LEU A 106 -10.75 13.53 8.02
N THR A 107 -10.23 14.62 8.62
CA THR A 107 -9.47 15.65 7.89
C THR A 107 -8.19 15.06 7.30
N SER A 108 -7.47 14.20 8.03
CA SER A 108 -6.29 13.49 7.55
C SER A 108 -6.61 12.60 6.35
N PHE A 109 -7.68 11.84 6.41
CA PHE A 109 -8.14 10.99 5.30
C PHE A 109 -8.49 11.81 4.07
N VAL A 110 -9.29 12.89 4.23
CA VAL A 110 -9.75 13.74 3.11
C VAL A 110 -8.58 14.48 2.45
N ILE A 111 -7.72 15.14 3.24
CA ILE A 111 -6.55 15.86 2.70
C ILE A 111 -5.61 14.88 1.97
N THR A 112 -5.34 13.74 2.57
CA THR A 112 -4.48 12.72 1.96
C THR A 112 -5.10 12.22 0.66
N SER A 113 -6.42 12.03 0.61
CA SER A 113 -7.14 11.62 -0.61
C SER A 113 -7.04 12.65 -1.72
N ILE A 114 -7.22 13.93 -1.41
CA ILE A 114 -7.10 15.02 -2.39
C ILE A 114 -5.68 15.07 -2.97
N ILE A 115 -4.67 15.03 -2.11
CA ILE A 115 -3.27 15.07 -2.54
C ILE A 115 -2.92 13.82 -3.34
N SER A 116 -3.43 12.65 -2.93
CA SER A 116 -3.24 11.40 -3.65
C SER A 116 -3.84 11.43 -5.06
N MET A 117 -5.03 12.03 -5.21
CA MET A 117 -5.64 12.23 -6.54
C MET A 117 -4.79 13.12 -7.46
N ILE A 118 -4.11 14.11 -6.90
CA ILE A 118 -3.20 15.00 -7.65
C ILE A 118 -1.90 14.28 -8.01
N LEU A 119 -1.29 13.53 -7.07
CA LEU A 119 0.00 12.87 -7.26
C LEU A 119 -0.12 11.51 -8.00
N GLY A 120 -1.24 10.84 -7.90
CA GLY A 120 -1.48 9.52 -8.51
C GLY A 120 -0.64 8.38 -7.92
N THR A 121 -0.13 8.51 -6.68
CA THR A 121 0.72 7.50 -6.05
C THR A 121 0.61 7.48 -4.53
N ALA A 122 0.41 6.29 -3.95
CA ALA A 122 0.30 6.12 -2.50
C ALA A 122 1.62 6.45 -1.79
N VAL A 123 2.75 6.01 -2.33
CA VAL A 123 4.09 6.28 -1.75
C VAL A 123 4.41 7.77 -1.79
N GLY A 124 4.16 8.44 -2.92
CA GLY A 124 4.38 9.88 -3.05
C GLY A 124 3.54 10.68 -2.05
N THR A 125 2.29 10.30 -1.87
CA THR A 125 1.38 10.94 -0.93
C THR A 125 1.82 10.73 0.52
N ALA A 126 2.17 9.51 0.90
CA ALA A 126 2.68 9.23 2.25
C ALA A 126 3.98 9.99 2.53
N SER A 127 4.89 10.08 1.53
CA SER A 127 6.18 10.76 1.66
C SER A 127 6.09 12.30 1.70
N THR A 128 4.93 12.86 1.38
CA THR A 128 4.68 14.30 1.42
C THR A 128 3.82 14.66 2.63
N ILE A 129 2.51 14.63 2.46
CA ILE A 129 1.58 15.03 3.51
C ILE A 129 1.48 14.01 4.64
N GLY A 130 1.70 12.71 4.36
CA GLY A 130 1.59 11.65 5.36
C GLY A 130 2.55 11.82 6.52
N ILE A 131 3.81 12.19 6.26
CA ILE A 131 4.80 12.48 7.32
C ILE A 131 4.34 13.62 8.22
N VAL A 132 3.77 14.67 7.63
CA VAL A 132 3.29 15.84 8.37
C VAL A 132 2.12 15.45 9.28
N ILE A 133 1.16 14.69 8.73
CA ILE A 133 -0.02 14.23 9.47
C ILE A 133 0.40 13.33 10.65
N ILE A 134 1.34 12.41 10.45
CA ILE A 134 1.86 11.54 11.53
C ILE A 134 2.60 12.38 12.59
N GLY A 135 3.36 13.38 12.18
CA GLY A 135 4.00 14.31 13.12
C GLY A 135 2.99 15.08 13.99
N LEU A 136 1.92 15.58 13.37
CA LEU A 136 0.81 16.24 14.06
C LEU A 136 0.02 15.27 14.93
N ALA A 137 -0.22 14.04 14.47
CA ALA A 137 -0.87 13.01 15.26
C ALA A 137 -0.12 12.75 16.58
N HIS A 138 1.20 12.68 16.49
CA HIS A 138 2.05 12.51 17.65
C HIS A 138 1.95 13.71 18.59
N ALA A 139 1.99 14.93 18.04
CA ALA A 139 1.85 16.18 18.80
C ALA A 139 0.49 16.28 19.49
N PHE A 140 -0.59 15.86 18.81
CA PHE A 140 -1.94 15.86 19.39
C PHE A 140 -2.23 14.67 20.31
N GLY A 141 -1.32 13.69 20.40
CA GLY A 141 -1.50 12.50 21.23
C GLY A 141 -2.40 11.43 20.63
N TYR A 142 -2.65 11.47 19.31
CA TYR A 142 -3.41 10.43 18.62
C TYR A 142 -2.63 9.12 18.54
N PRO A 143 -3.30 7.96 18.61
CA PRO A 143 -2.66 6.68 18.35
C PRO A 143 -2.16 6.62 16.89
N LEU A 144 -0.84 6.56 16.72
CA LEU A 144 -0.23 6.59 15.38
C LEU A 144 -0.75 5.51 14.43
N PRO A 145 -1.05 4.26 14.87
CA PRO A 145 -1.61 3.25 13.99
C PRO A 145 -2.95 3.66 13.36
N VAL A 146 -3.82 4.32 14.12
CA VAL A 146 -5.14 4.76 13.63
C VAL A 146 -4.98 5.85 12.56
N VAL A 147 -4.13 6.83 12.84
CA VAL A 147 -3.85 7.93 11.89
C VAL A 147 -3.11 7.41 10.66
N ALA A 148 -2.17 6.49 10.82
CA ALA A 148 -1.50 5.85 9.70
C ALA A 148 -2.51 5.10 8.81
N GLY A 149 -3.49 4.41 9.41
CA GLY A 149 -4.60 3.78 8.67
C GLY A 149 -5.41 4.78 7.85
N ALA A 150 -5.71 5.97 8.39
CA ALA A 150 -6.40 7.03 7.68
C ALA A 150 -5.56 7.60 6.53
N VAL A 151 -4.26 7.83 6.76
CA VAL A 151 -3.32 8.29 5.73
C VAL A 151 -3.16 7.26 4.62
N ILE A 152 -3.01 5.98 4.95
CA ILE A 152 -2.92 4.89 3.97
C ILE A 152 -4.21 4.81 3.17
N SER A 153 -5.37 4.80 3.81
CA SER A 153 -6.67 4.81 3.15
C SER A 153 -6.78 5.97 2.14
N GLY A 154 -6.45 7.18 2.55
CA GLY A 154 -6.47 8.35 1.65
C GLY A 154 -5.44 8.24 0.52
N SER A 155 -4.23 7.75 0.80
CA SER A 155 -3.16 7.60 -0.19
C SER A 155 -3.54 6.62 -1.32
N PHE A 156 -4.28 5.58 -1.02
CA PHE A 156 -4.69 4.57 -2.00
C PHE A 156 -5.87 4.99 -2.87
N ILE A 157 -6.64 6.02 -2.52
CA ILE A 157 -7.70 6.57 -3.40
C ILE A 157 -7.09 7.04 -4.72
N GLY A 158 -6.05 7.88 -4.68
CA GLY A 158 -5.43 8.40 -5.89
C GLY A 158 -4.64 7.34 -6.65
N ASP A 159 -3.95 6.46 -5.94
CA ASP A 159 -3.22 5.32 -6.53
C ASP A 159 -4.14 4.42 -7.38
N ARG A 160 -5.43 4.36 -7.01
CA ARG A 160 -6.45 3.56 -7.68
C ARG A 160 -7.31 4.33 -8.68
N THR A 161 -7.62 5.61 -8.44
CA THR A 161 -8.64 6.35 -9.20
C THR A 161 -8.16 7.66 -9.83
N SER A 162 -6.88 8.03 -9.62
CA SER A 162 -6.32 9.20 -10.31
C SER A 162 -6.01 8.91 -11.78
N PRO A 163 -6.34 9.83 -12.70
CA PRO A 163 -5.91 9.70 -14.10
C PRO A 163 -4.38 9.75 -14.27
N LEU A 164 -3.66 10.20 -13.25
CA LEU A 164 -2.19 10.26 -13.23
C LEU A 164 -1.56 8.99 -12.66
N ALA A 165 -2.35 8.06 -12.11
CA ALA A 165 -1.84 6.86 -11.47
C ALA A 165 -1.29 5.86 -12.47
N GLY A 166 -0.07 5.38 -12.22
CA GLY A 166 0.54 4.32 -13.01
C GLY A 166 -0.26 3.01 -12.97
N ASN A 167 -0.92 2.71 -11.85
CA ASN A 167 -1.77 1.54 -11.72
C ASN A 167 -3.03 1.61 -12.59
N VAL A 168 -3.61 2.80 -12.79
CA VAL A 168 -4.74 2.99 -13.71
C VAL A 168 -4.31 2.81 -15.16
N ALA A 169 -3.14 3.33 -15.53
CA ALA A 169 -2.56 3.08 -16.86
C ALA A 169 -2.31 1.58 -17.06
N LEU A 170 -1.73 0.90 -16.06
CA LEU A 170 -1.49 -0.54 -16.12
C LEU A 170 -2.79 -1.35 -16.27
N LEU A 171 -3.86 -0.98 -15.55
CA LEU A 171 -5.19 -1.60 -15.72
C LEU A 171 -5.76 -1.38 -17.11
N SER A 172 -5.56 -0.17 -17.69
CA SER A 172 -5.94 0.17 -19.06
C SER A 172 -5.22 -0.72 -20.08
N ASP A 173 -3.90 -0.83 -19.96
CA ASP A 173 -3.07 -1.65 -20.84
C ASP A 173 -3.41 -3.14 -20.73
N MET A 174 -3.56 -3.66 -19.52
CA MET A 174 -3.87 -5.07 -19.28
C MET A 174 -5.30 -5.45 -19.63
N GLY A 175 -6.24 -4.53 -19.51
CA GLY A 175 -7.64 -4.71 -19.92
C GLY A 175 -7.87 -4.44 -21.41
N GLU A 176 -6.91 -3.85 -22.11
CA GLU A 176 -7.02 -3.36 -23.50
C GLU A 176 -8.23 -2.44 -23.68
N ILE A 177 -8.45 -1.54 -22.72
CA ILE A 177 -9.55 -0.57 -22.70
C ILE A 177 -9.02 0.84 -22.45
N GLN A 178 -9.75 1.84 -22.95
CA GLN A 178 -9.36 3.23 -22.74
C GLN A 178 -9.34 3.61 -21.26
N GLN A 179 -8.34 4.35 -20.84
CA GLN A 179 -8.16 4.77 -19.44
C GLN A 179 -9.39 5.49 -18.86
N TYR A 180 -10.11 6.26 -19.69
CA TYR A 180 -11.36 6.89 -19.28
C TYR A 180 -12.43 5.88 -18.85
N ASN A 181 -12.60 4.78 -19.60
CA ASN A 181 -13.55 3.73 -19.28
C ASN A 181 -13.15 2.96 -18.01
N VAL A 182 -11.82 2.74 -17.83
CA VAL A 182 -11.29 2.21 -16.55
C VAL A 182 -11.73 3.08 -15.41
N LEU A 183 -11.42 4.39 -15.45
CA LEU A 183 -11.78 5.33 -14.38
C LEU A 183 -13.28 5.35 -14.12
N LYS A 184 -14.10 5.42 -15.17
CA LYS A 184 -15.57 5.38 -15.05
C LYS A 184 -16.06 4.11 -14.34
N SER A 185 -15.45 2.97 -14.61
CA SER A 185 -15.75 1.72 -13.90
C SER A 185 -15.31 1.77 -12.44
N LEU A 186 -14.09 2.26 -12.18
CA LEU A 186 -13.53 2.33 -10.85
C LEU A 186 -14.31 3.26 -9.91
N PHE A 187 -14.84 4.39 -10.42
CA PHE A 187 -15.64 5.31 -9.62
C PHE A 187 -16.96 4.72 -9.11
N LYS A 188 -17.50 3.68 -9.76
CA LYS A 188 -18.71 3.00 -9.29
C LYS A 188 -18.56 2.42 -7.87
N THR A 189 -17.38 1.90 -7.54
CA THR A 189 -17.06 1.38 -6.21
C THR A 189 -16.34 2.40 -5.33
N ALA A 190 -15.55 3.31 -5.94
CA ALA A 190 -14.78 4.31 -5.19
C ALA A 190 -15.65 5.28 -4.39
N ILE A 191 -16.72 5.80 -4.99
CA ILE A 191 -17.58 6.80 -4.33
C ILE A 191 -18.24 6.22 -3.08
N PRO A 192 -18.94 5.06 -3.13
CA PRO A 192 -19.53 4.46 -1.94
C PRO A 192 -18.49 4.11 -0.87
N VAL A 193 -17.37 3.51 -1.27
CA VAL A 193 -16.29 3.14 -0.33
C VAL A 193 -15.70 4.38 0.34
N PHE A 194 -15.42 5.45 -0.42
CA PHE A 194 -14.93 6.71 0.11
C PHE A 194 -15.88 7.29 1.14
N THR A 195 -17.18 7.35 0.81
CA THR A 195 -18.20 7.92 1.70
C THR A 195 -18.33 7.13 3.00
N ILE A 196 -18.37 5.79 2.91
CA ILE A 196 -18.43 4.93 4.11
C ILE A 196 -17.15 5.07 4.93
N THR A 197 -15.98 5.10 4.30
CA THR A 197 -14.69 5.29 4.98
C THR A 197 -14.62 6.63 5.70
N ALA A 198 -15.04 7.73 5.04
CA ALA A 198 -15.11 9.05 5.65
C ALA A 198 -16.04 9.07 6.87
N PHE A 199 -17.20 8.43 6.76
CA PHE A 199 -18.15 8.30 7.86
C PHE A 199 -17.57 7.48 9.02
N LEU A 200 -16.86 6.39 8.75
CA LEU A 200 -16.20 5.60 9.81
C LEU A 200 -15.12 6.41 10.54
N TYR A 201 -14.29 7.18 9.82
CA TYR A 201 -13.31 8.04 10.47
C TYR A 201 -13.96 9.18 11.26
N TYR A 202 -15.08 9.74 10.78
CA TYR A 202 -15.88 10.71 11.54
C TYR A 202 -16.41 10.13 12.84
N LEU A 203 -17.01 8.92 12.80
CA LEU A 203 -17.49 8.24 13.99
C LEU A 203 -16.37 7.92 14.98
N PHE A 204 -15.23 7.47 14.45
CA PHE A 204 -14.07 7.14 15.28
C PHE A 204 -13.51 8.38 15.98
N ASP A 205 -13.41 9.51 15.29
CA ASP A 205 -13.03 10.81 15.87
C ASP A 205 -13.97 11.23 17.01
N HIS A 206 -15.28 11.00 16.84
CA HIS A 206 -16.28 11.41 17.83
C HIS A 206 -16.26 10.55 19.09
N HIS A 207 -15.94 9.25 18.95
CA HIS A 207 -15.83 8.33 20.08
C HIS A 207 -14.51 8.44 20.83
N LEU A 208 -13.47 8.92 20.19
CA LEU A 208 -12.20 9.17 20.81
C LEU A 208 -12.25 10.54 21.53
N ASN A 209 -12.65 10.56 22.81
CA ASN A 209 -12.48 11.73 23.69
C ASN A 209 -10.99 11.94 23.94
N PHE A 210 -10.27 12.50 22.95
CA PHE A 210 -8.86 12.84 23.13
C PHE A 210 -8.70 14.10 23.97
N SER A 211 -8.22 13.92 25.18
CA SER A 211 -7.48 14.98 25.86
C SER A 211 -6.09 15.04 25.22
N ALA A 212 -5.73 16.17 24.65
CA ALA A 212 -4.40 16.38 24.08
C ALA A 212 -3.33 15.94 25.11
N LYS A 213 -2.58 14.89 24.77
CA LYS A 213 -1.58 14.28 25.66
C LYS A 213 -0.42 15.24 25.97
N TYR A 214 -0.20 16.18 25.08
CA TYR A 214 0.85 17.19 25.18
C TYR A 214 0.23 18.58 25.15
N ASP A 215 0.80 19.48 25.94
CA ASP A 215 0.53 20.91 25.80
C ASP A 215 1.13 21.38 24.45
N ILE A 216 0.25 21.62 23.48
CA ILE A 216 0.63 22.07 22.12
C ILE A 216 1.44 23.37 22.20
N SER A 217 1.18 24.24 23.19
CA SER A 217 1.93 25.48 23.40
C SER A 217 3.38 25.18 23.80
N ASN A 218 3.59 24.19 24.65
CA ASN A 218 4.92 23.72 25.04
C ASN A 218 5.69 23.13 23.87
N LEU A 219 5.04 22.29 23.04
CA LEU A 219 5.65 21.75 21.83
C LEU A 219 6.13 22.87 20.89
N PHE A 220 5.30 23.89 20.65
CA PHE A 220 5.68 25.01 19.78
C PHE A 220 6.83 25.83 20.35
N THR A 221 6.84 26.05 21.66
CA THR A 221 7.94 26.72 22.35
C THR A 221 9.26 25.97 22.15
N ILE A 222 9.25 24.65 22.32
CA ILE A 222 10.43 23.80 22.11
C ILE A 222 10.86 23.78 20.64
N ILE A 223 9.93 23.72 19.69
CA ILE A 223 10.28 23.78 18.25
C ILE A 223 10.99 25.10 17.95
N VAL A 224 10.44 26.23 18.38
CA VAL A 224 11.02 27.55 18.11
C VAL A 224 12.37 27.74 18.79
N GLN A 225 12.54 27.18 20.01
CA GLN A 225 13.81 27.27 20.76
C GLN A 225 14.88 26.32 20.20
N SER A 226 14.49 25.13 19.73
CA SER A 226 15.46 24.09 19.33
C SER A 226 15.85 24.17 17.85
N TYR A 227 15.03 24.79 17.00
CA TYR A 227 15.25 24.81 15.56
C TYR A 227 15.16 26.21 14.95
N ARG A 228 16.01 26.46 13.95
CA ARG A 228 15.92 27.69 13.13
C ARG A 228 14.86 27.52 12.06
N LEU A 229 13.64 28.01 12.30
CA LEU A 229 12.55 27.96 11.33
C LEU A 229 12.82 28.89 10.16
N SER A 230 13.37 28.37 9.07
CA SER A 230 13.72 29.10 7.85
C SER A 230 12.96 28.55 6.64
N ALA A 231 12.70 29.41 5.64
CA ALA A 231 12.06 29.02 4.38
C ALA A 231 12.85 27.91 3.63
N ILE A 232 14.16 27.80 3.84
CA ILE A 232 15.00 26.77 3.24
C ILE A 232 14.53 25.34 3.59
N LEU A 233 13.88 25.14 4.75
CA LEU A 233 13.36 23.86 5.22
C LEU A 233 12.21 23.32 4.32
N PHE A 234 11.52 24.20 3.60
CA PHE A 234 10.43 23.82 2.72
C PHE A 234 10.89 23.43 1.32
N ILE A 235 12.13 23.68 0.94
CA ILE A 235 12.64 23.38 -0.41
C ILE A 235 12.54 21.88 -0.70
N ALA A 236 13.01 21.02 0.20
CA ALA A 236 12.98 19.57 -0.01
C ALA A 236 11.57 18.99 -0.08
N PRO A 237 10.63 19.28 0.86
CA PRO A 237 9.23 18.88 0.73
C PRO A 237 8.56 19.35 -0.57
N LEU A 238 8.76 20.61 -0.96
CA LEU A 238 8.23 21.15 -2.20
C LEU A 238 8.83 20.47 -3.42
N THR A 239 10.13 20.18 -3.41
CA THR A 239 10.80 19.44 -4.49
C THR A 239 10.18 18.06 -4.65
N ILE A 240 9.88 17.32 -3.57
CA ILE A 240 9.25 16.01 -3.66
C ILE A 240 7.90 16.12 -4.38
N ILE A 241 7.08 17.11 -4.04
CA ILE A 241 5.78 17.34 -4.68
C ILE A 241 5.94 17.69 -6.15
N ILE A 242 6.80 18.66 -6.47
CA ILE A 242 7.03 19.13 -7.83
C ILE A 242 7.53 17.98 -8.71
N LEU A 243 8.55 17.24 -8.27
CA LEU A 243 9.10 16.13 -9.06
C LEU A 243 8.11 14.98 -9.21
N ALA A 244 7.23 14.75 -8.21
CA ALA A 244 6.17 13.77 -8.33
C ALA A 244 5.13 14.18 -9.39
N LEU A 245 4.75 15.46 -9.46
CA LEU A 245 3.87 15.99 -10.51
C LEU A 245 4.47 15.84 -11.92
N PHE A 246 5.79 15.97 -12.05
CA PHE A 246 6.52 15.70 -13.30
C PHE A 246 6.76 14.22 -13.56
N ARG A 247 6.18 13.31 -12.76
CA ARG A 247 6.30 11.85 -12.88
C ARG A 247 7.76 11.33 -12.80
N ILE A 248 8.62 12.05 -12.11
CA ILE A 248 10.00 11.60 -11.88
C ILE A 248 9.97 10.34 -10.99
N PRO A 249 10.70 9.28 -11.33
CA PRO A 249 10.73 8.04 -10.56
C PRO A 249 11.02 8.28 -9.07
N THR A 250 10.28 7.63 -8.18
CA THR A 250 10.36 7.81 -6.72
C THR A 250 11.79 7.71 -6.18
N LYS A 251 12.60 6.80 -6.72
CA LYS A 251 14.01 6.67 -6.34
C LYS A 251 14.80 7.95 -6.59
N THR A 252 14.69 8.52 -7.80
CA THR A 252 15.38 9.75 -8.18
C THR A 252 14.85 10.95 -7.39
N ASN A 253 13.54 11.04 -7.23
CA ASN A 253 12.89 12.11 -6.46
C ASN A 253 13.41 12.14 -5.01
N LEU A 254 13.40 10.99 -4.33
CA LEU A 254 13.90 10.89 -2.96
C LEU A 254 15.42 11.13 -2.85
N ALA A 255 16.20 10.67 -3.83
CA ALA A 255 17.63 10.95 -3.84
C ALA A 255 17.92 12.46 -3.94
N ILE A 256 17.21 13.18 -4.80
CA ILE A 256 17.28 14.63 -4.92
C ILE A 256 16.84 15.30 -3.60
N ALA A 257 15.74 14.86 -3.01
CA ALA A 257 15.25 15.41 -1.74
C ALA A 257 16.25 15.21 -0.59
N VAL A 258 16.88 14.03 -0.49
CA VAL A 258 17.95 13.76 0.50
C VAL A 258 19.13 14.69 0.28
N SER A 259 19.58 14.87 -0.98
CA SER A 259 20.69 15.77 -1.31
C SER A 259 20.37 17.22 -0.95
N ILE A 260 19.18 17.72 -1.30
CA ILE A 260 18.74 19.08 -0.95
C ILE A 260 18.66 19.23 0.58
N THR A 261 18.12 18.23 1.28
CA THR A 261 18.03 18.29 2.75
C THR A 261 19.41 18.29 3.39
N PHE A 262 20.35 17.49 2.89
CA PHE A 262 21.71 17.46 3.38
C PHE A 262 22.41 18.81 3.19
N LEU A 263 22.28 19.42 2.00
CA LEU A 263 22.84 20.75 1.71
C LEU A 263 22.18 21.83 2.60
N SER A 264 20.85 21.79 2.77
CA SER A 264 20.17 22.73 3.65
C SER A 264 20.59 22.57 5.11
N SER A 265 20.90 21.35 5.58
CA SER A 265 21.43 21.12 6.93
C SER A 265 22.76 21.82 7.12
N ILE A 266 23.67 21.73 6.13
CA ILE A 266 24.98 22.43 6.16
C ILE A 266 24.78 23.95 6.18
N ILE A 267 23.91 24.49 5.35
CA ILE A 267 23.60 25.95 5.33
C ILE A 267 23.03 26.42 6.68
N LEU A 268 22.27 25.58 7.36
CA LEU A 268 21.72 25.87 8.70
C LEU A 268 22.75 25.74 9.82
N GLY A 269 23.98 25.32 9.51
CA GLY A 269 25.11 25.25 10.45
C GLY A 269 25.33 23.87 11.08
N TYR A 270 24.69 22.81 10.57
CA TYR A 270 24.99 21.45 11.01
C TYR A 270 26.29 20.95 10.37
N SER A 271 27.09 20.20 11.14
CA SER A 271 28.32 19.59 10.66
C SER A 271 28.00 18.56 9.54
N PRO A 272 28.74 18.55 8.42
CA PRO A 272 28.60 17.52 7.39
C PRO A 272 28.77 16.10 7.93
N LEU A 273 29.73 15.90 8.83
CA LEU A 273 29.99 14.59 9.45
C LEU A 273 28.81 14.12 10.33
N ASP A 274 28.26 15.04 11.14
CA ASP A 274 27.08 14.70 11.96
C ASP A 274 25.87 14.41 11.11
N SER A 275 25.64 15.14 10.02
CA SER A 275 24.56 14.88 9.08
C SER A 275 24.73 13.53 8.38
N LEU A 276 25.96 13.12 7.99
CA LEU A 276 26.23 11.78 7.47
C LEU A 276 26.00 10.69 8.52
N LYS A 277 26.40 10.92 9.78
CA LYS A 277 26.14 10.01 10.88
C LYS A 277 24.63 9.84 11.10
N VAL A 278 23.86 10.93 11.06
CA VAL A 278 22.40 10.91 11.21
C VAL A 278 21.73 10.17 10.04
N ILE A 279 22.20 10.31 8.81
CA ILE A 279 21.73 9.52 7.67
C ILE A 279 21.83 8.02 7.97
N LEU A 280 22.90 7.57 8.59
CA LEU A 280 23.14 6.16 8.88
C LEU A 280 22.35 5.70 10.12
N THR A 281 22.53 6.37 11.27
CA THR A 281 22.07 5.89 12.59
C THR A 281 20.75 6.50 13.06
N GLY A 282 20.28 7.57 12.39
CA GLY A 282 19.10 8.32 12.80
C GLY A 282 19.42 9.52 13.70
N ASN A 283 18.43 10.39 13.84
CA ASN A 283 18.54 11.58 14.70
C ASN A 283 18.30 11.23 16.18
N THR A 284 19.02 11.90 17.08
CA THR A 284 18.81 11.82 18.52
C THR A 284 18.39 13.19 19.06
N PHE A 285 17.24 13.24 19.75
CA PHE A 285 16.73 14.44 20.39
C PHE A 285 16.76 14.28 21.91
N TYR A 286 17.27 15.27 22.62
CA TYR A 286 17.62 15.13 24.02
C TYR A 286 16.47 15.38 24.99
N SER A 287 15.41 16.13 24.59
CA SER A 287 14.24 16.34 25.44
C SER A 287 13.45 15.05 25.62
N PRO A 288 13.28 14.52 26.84
CA PRO A 288 12.58 13.27 27.09
C PRO A 288 11.13 13.28 26.58
N GLU A 289 10.45 14.42 26.73
CA GLU A 289 9.03 14.60 26.37
C GLU A 289 8.78 14.44 24.85
N PHE A 290 9.67 14.98 24.02
CA PHE A 290 9.50 14.98 22.56
C PHE A 290 10.52 14.08 21.83
N LYS A 291 11.26 13.27 22.59
CA LYS A 291 12.22 12.31 22.04
C LYS A 291 11.58 11.38 21.02
N SER A 292 10.36 10.89 21.28
CA SER A 292 9.63 9.99 20.40
C SER A 292 9.24 10.64 19.05
N ILE A 293 9.03 11.96 19.02
CA ILE A 293 8.68 12.70 17.81
C ILE A 293 9.93 12.97 16.95
N PHE A 294 10.99 13.50 17.58
CA PHE A 294 12.13 14.05 16.87
C PHE A 294 13.36 13.14 16.83
N SER A 295 13.37 11.99 17.53
CA SER A 295 14.42 10.98 17.38
C SER A 295 14.02 9.90 16.35
N GLY A 296 15.03 9.16 15.86
CA GLY A 296 14.86 8.01 14.95
C GLY A 296 15.07 8.36 13.48
N GLY A 297 14.61 7.50 12.60
CA GLY A 297 15.00 7.49 11.20
C GLY A 297 16.36 6.81 10.99
N GLY A 298 17.03 7.10 9.87
CA GLY A 298 18.33 6.54 9.51
C GLY A 298 18.25 5.20 8.77
N MET A 299 19.28 4.92 7.98
CA MET A 299 19.32 3.72 7.13
C MET A 299 19.32 2.43 7.96
N VAL A 300 19.95 2.42 9.14
CA VAL A 300 20.03 1.25 10.02
C VAL A 300 18.63 0.85 10.53
N SER A 301 17.75 1.81 10.80
CA SER A 301 16.38 1.52 11.26
C SER A 301 15.53 0.78 10.22
N ILE A 302 15.92 0.85 8.95
CA ILE A 302 15.22 0.23 7.82
C ILE A 302 15.70 -1.20 7.53
N LEU A 303 16.83 -1.64 8.08
CA LEU A 303 17.39 -2.97 7.81
C LEU A 303 16.41 -4.14 8.06
N PRO A 304 15.58 -4.14 9.12
CA PRO A 304 14.58 -5.20 9.28
C PRO A 304 13.59 -5.27 8.11
N MET A 305 13.18 -4.13 7.54
CA MET A 305 12.29 -4.09 6.36
C MET A 305 13.00 -4.60 5.11
N ILE A 306 14.29 -4.31 4.94
CA ILE A 306 15.10 -4.88 3.85
C ILE A 306 15.18 -6.40 3.98
N GLY A 307 15.30 -6.93 5.20
CA GLY A 307 15.24 -8.38 5.45
C GLY A 307 13.91 -8.99 5.02
N VAL A 308 12.78 -8.36 5.39
CA VAL A 308 11.44 -8.77 4.92
C VAL A 308 11.40 -8.83 3.40
N LEU A 309 11.84 -7.76 2.73
CA LEU A 309 11.80 -7.65 1.28
C LEU A 309 12.70 -8.69 0.60
N THR A 310 13.88 -8.94 1.13
CA THR A 310 14.83 -9.92 0.60
C THR A 310 14.20 -11.32 0.59
N PHE A 311 13.68 -11.79 1.72
CA PHE A 311 13.08 -13.12 1.80
C PHE A 311 11.77 -13.23 1.03
N ALA A 312 10.93 -12.19 1.04
CA ALA A 312 9.69 -12.14 0.28
C ALA A 312 9.95 -12.24 -1.23
N THR A 313 10.89 -11.45 -1.75
CA THR A 313 11.21 -11.46 -3.19
C THR A 313 11.99 -12.70 -3.60
N ALA A 314 12.84 -13.27 -2.75
CA ALA A 314 13.50 -14.54 -2.99
C ALA A 314 12.49 -15.69 -3.11
N LEU A 315 11.52 -15.76 -2.18
CA LEU A 315 10.44 -16.73 -2.21
C LEU A 315 9.57 -16.57 -3.46
N ALA A 316 9.16 -15.33 -3.77
CA ALA A 316 8.41 -15.03 -4.98
C ALA A 316 9.15 -15.48 -6.25
N GLY A 317 10.46 -15.23 -6.34
CA GLY A 317 11.30 -15.65 -7.46
C GLY A 317 11.28 -17.17 -7.69
N ILE A 318 11.38 -17.96 -6.62
CA ILE A 318 11.25 -19.43 -6.69
C ILE A 318 9.85 -19.84 -7.17
N LEU A 319 8.79 -19.29 -6.56
CA LEU A 319 7.41 -19.66 -6.87
C LEU A 319 7.01 -19.32 -8.32
N GLU A 320 7.53 -18.20 -8.86
CA GLU A 320 7.31 -17.79 -10.25
C GLU A 320 8.09 -18.68 -11.23
N ASP A 321 9.42 -18.78 -11.08
CA ASP A 321 10.29 -19.46 -12.04
C ASP A 321 10.06 -21.00 -12.07
N THR A 322 9.62 -21.60 -10.96
CA THR A 322 9.23 -23.01 -10.92
C THR A 322 7.88 -23.31 -11.59
N GLY A 323 7.11 -22.29 -11.95
CA GLY A 323 5.79 -22.43 -12.55
C GLY A 323 4.70 -22.91 -11.58
N ILE A 324 4.97 -22.97 -10.27
CA ILE A 324 4.00 -23.35 -9.24
C ILE A 324 2.74 -22.48 -9.36
N ILE A 325 2.91 -21.18 -9.52
CA ILE A 325 1.80 -20.23 -9.68
C ILE A 325 0.94 -20.60 -10.91
N LYS A 326 1.55 -20.87 -12.05
CA LYS A 326 0.84 -21.22 -13.30
C LYS A 326 0.03 -22.51 -13.15
N ASN A 327 0.57 -23.49 -12.44
CA ASN A 327 -0.08 -24.81 -12.27
C ASN A 327 -1.30 -24.75 -11.35
N VAL A 328 -1.31 -23.85 -10.36
CA VAL A 328 -2.44 -23.67 -9.42
C VAL A 328 -3.72 -23.20 -10.15
N PHE A 329 -3.59 -22.59 -11.32
CA PHE A 329 -4.71 -21.95 -12.02
C PHE A 329 -5.15 -22.65 -13.31
N GLN A 330 -4.82 -23.93 -13.50
CA GLN A 330 -5.20 -24.72 -14.68
C GLN A 330 -6.72 -25.01 -14.82
N SER A 331 -7.52 -24.75 -13.77
CA SER A 331 -8.96 -25.10 -13.77
C SER A 331 -9.90 -23.97 -14.17
N ILE A 332 -9.39 -22.90 -14.79
CA ILE A 332 -10.13 -21.66 -15.12
C ILE A 332 -11.17 -21.88 -16.22
N ASP A 333 -10.99 -22.90 -17.06
CA ASP A 333 -11.93 -23.24 -18.14
C ASP A 333 -13.33 -23.65 -17.66
N LYS A 334 -13.48 -24.00 -16.37
CA LYS A 334 -14.74 -24.40 -15.73
C LYS A 334 -15.63 -23.21 -15.33
N ILE A 335 -15.17 -21.98 -15.48
CA ILE A 335 -15.92 -20.77 -15.11
C ILE A 335 -17.03 -20.55 -16.15
N LYS A 336 -18.29 -20.50 -15.69
CA LYS A 336 -19.49 -20.48 -16.56
C LYS A 336 -20.38 -19.24 -16.40
N ASN A 337 -20.13 -18.38 -15.39
CA ASN A 337 -20.99 -17.23 -15.14
C ASN A 337 -20.19 -16.02 -14.65
N PHE A 338 -20.82 -14.82 -14.73
CA PHE A 338 -20.25 -13.55 -14.32
C PHE A 338 -19.76 -13.57 -12.87
N LYS A 339 -20.60 -14.03 -11.93
CA LYS A 339 -20.29 -14.03 -10.50
C LYS A 339 -19.01 -14.81 -10.19
N LEU A 340 -18.91 -16.04 -10.72
CA LEU A 340 -17.74 -16.88 -10.50
C LEU A 340 -16.49 -16.28 -11.17
N ALA A 341 -16.62 -15.72 -12.38
CA ALA A 341 -15.52 -15.02 -13.06
C ALA A 341 -15.00 -13.87 -12.23
N TYR A 342 -15.90 -13.02 -11.70
CA TYR A 342 -15.54 -11.86 -10.89
C TYR A 342 -14.86 -12.27 -9.58
N LEU A 343 -15.45 -13.21 -8.82
CA LEU A 343 -14.91 -13.67 -7.54
C LEU A 343 -13.56 -14.38 -7.72
N VAL A 344 -13.40 -15.19 -8.77
CA VAL A 344 -12.11 -15.82 -9.09
C VAL A 344 -11.08 -14.78 -9.46
N THR A 345 -11.44 -13.76 -10.22
CA THR A 345 -10.52 -12.64 -10.54
C THR A 345 -10.05 -11.93 -9.28
N MET A 346 -10.96 -11.62 -8.34
CA MET A 346 -10.62 -11.01 -7.06
C MET A 346 -9.68 -11.91 -6.24
N LEU A 347 -9.98 -13.19 -6.16
CA LEU A 347 -9.16 -14.17 -5.45
C LEU A 347 -7.75 -14.27 -6.06
N LEU A 348 -7.66 -14.39 -7.39
CA LEU A 348 -6.40 -14.45 -8.11
C LEU A 348 -5.56 -13.21 -7.86
N SER A 349 -6.16 -12.02 -7.98
CA SER A 349 -5.47 -10.75 -7.75
C SER A 349 -4.95 -10.64 -6.32
N THR A 350 -5.76 -11.01 -5.33
CA THR A 350 -5.36 -11.02 -3.91
C THR A 350 -4.23 -12.01 -3.65
N LEU A 351 -4.33 -13.22 -4.17
CA LEU A 351 -3.27 -14.23 -4.03
C LEU A 351 -1.96 -13.74 -4.67
N MET A 352 -2.03 -13.12 -5.85
CA MET A 352 -0.83 -12.57 -6.48
C MET A 352 -0.23 -11.43 -5.65
N ALA A 353 -1.04 -10.54 -5.06
CA ALA A 353 -0.53 -9.49 -4.17
C ALA A 353 0.21 -10.05 -2.95
N VAL A 354 -0.30 -11.14 -2.38
CA VAL A 354 0.30 -11.81 -1.21
C VAL A 354 1.61 -12.52 -1.57
N ILE A 355 1.65 -13.22 -2.72
CA ILE A 355 2.75 -14.09 -3.11
C ILE A 355 3.90 -13.32 -3.73
N THR A 356 3.58 -12.45 -4.70
CA THR A 356 4.61 -11.77 -5.48
C THR A 356 5.18 -10.56 -4.76
N CYS A 357 4.58 -10.16 -3.64
CA CYS A 357 4.96 -8.98 -2.86
C CYS A 357 4.96 -7.68 -3.68
N ASN A 358 4.31 -7.69 -4.84
CA ASN A 358 4.33 -6.62 -5.83
C ASN A 358 2.91 -6.31 -6.33
N GLN A 359 2.49 -5.05 -6.17
CA GLN A 359 1.18 -4.58 -6.60
C GLN A 359 0.97 -4.71 -8.12
N ALA A 360 1.98 -4.42 -8.94
CA ALA A 360 1.83 -4.52 -10.39
C ALA A 360 1.58 -5.97 -10.86
N LEU A 361 2.21 -6.96 -10.22
CA LEU A 361 1.99 -8.36 -10.55
C LEU A 361 0.60 -8.85 -10.12
N SER A 362 0.00 -8.24 -9.09
CA SER A 362 -1.39 -8.50 -8.72
C SER A 362 -2.39 -7.98 -9.75
N VAL A 363 -1.96 -7.12 -10.67
CA VAL A 363 -2.73 -6.65 -11.82
C VAL A 363 -2.41 -7.49 -13.07
N ILE A 364 -1.14 -7.61 -13.44
CA ILE A 364 -0.69 -8.22 -14.70
C ILE A 364 -1.10 -9.68 -14.80
N LEU A 365 -0.80 -10.48 -13.77
CA LEU A 365 -1.01 -11.93 -13.86
C LEU A 365 -2.49 -12.30 -13.91
N PRO A 366 -3.37 -11.79 -13.02
CA PRO A 366 -4.81 -12.08 -13.11
C PRO A 366 -5.44 -11.58 -14.41
N SER A 367 -5.04 -10.41 -14.93
CA SER A 367 -5.56 -9.91 -16.20
C SER A 367 -5.27 -10.87 -17.35
N ARG A 368 -4.00 -11.30 -17.50
CA ARG A 368 -3.59 -12.24 -18.55
C ARG A 368 -4.29 -13.59 -18.46
N ILE A 369 -4.61 -14.04 -17.26
CA ILE A 369 -5.27 -15.31 -17.03
C ILE A 369 -6.77 -15.20 -17.32
N MET A 370 -7.41 -14.11 -16.90
CA MET A 370 -8.86 -13.98 -16.89
C MET A 370 -9.45 -13.31 -18.15
N ILE A 371 -8.66 -12.60 -18.97
CA ILE A 371 -9.15 -11.86 -20.12
C ILE A 371 -9.95 -12.76 -21.08
N ASN A 372 -9.44 -13.94 -21.42
CA ASN A 372 -10.11 -14.92 -22.30
C ASN A 372 -11.41 -15.46 -21.68
N VAL A 373 -11.50 -15.52 -20.33
CA VAL A 373 -12.72 -15.96 -19.64
C VAL A 373 -13.81 -14.90 -19.77
N TYR A 374 -13.46 -13.63 -19.60
CA TYR A 374 -14.40 -12.52 -19.76
C TYR A 374 -14.89 -12.39 -21.19
N GLU A 375 -14.01 -12.56 -22.18
CA GLU A 375 -14.39 -12.59 -23.60
C GLU A 375 -15.34 -13.76 -23.92
N ARG A 376 -14.99 -14.97 -23.52
CA ARG A 376 -15.82 -16.15 -23.73
C ARG A 376 -17.22 -16.04 -23.12
N LEU A 377 -17.34 -15.34 -21.99
CA LEU A 377 -18.60 -15.11 -21.27
C LEU A 377 -19.30 -13.82 -21.70
N GLU A 378 -18.78 -13.10 -22.69
CA GLU A 378 -19.29 -11.81 -23.17
C GLU A 378 -19.45 -10.76 -22.05
N ILE A 379 -18.54 -10.80 -21.06
CA ILE A 379 -18.52 -9.88 -19.94
C ILE A 379 -17.60 -8.70 -20.29
N ALA A 380 -18.06 -7.48 -20.00
CA ALA A 380 -17.25 -6.28 -20.22
C ALA A 380 -15.91 -6.34 -19.47
N ARG A 381 -14.81 -6.04 -20.15
CA ARG A 381 -13.45 -6.06 -19.60
C ARG A 381 -13.27 -5.04 -18.44
N GLU A 382 -14.08 -3.99 -18.40
CA GLU A 382 -14.19 -3.04 -17.30
C GLU A 382 -14.55 -3.70 -15.96
N GLU A 383 -15.33 -4.77 -16.00
CA GLU A 383 -15.67 -5.55 -14.81
C GLU A 383 -14.44 -6.32 -14.28
N MET A 384 -13.62 -6.86 -15.21
CA MET A 384 -12.38 -7.55 -14.86
C MET A 384 -11.38 -6.59 -14.17
N VAL A 385 -11.12 -5.43 -14.79
CA VAL A 385 -10.16 -4.47 -14.22
C VAL A 385 -10.65 -3.91 -12.89
N ARG A 386 -11.99 -3.74 -12.71
CA ARG A 386 -12.56 -3.34 -11.44
C ARG A 386 -12.38 -4.43 -10.38
N ALA A 387 -12.63 -5.70 -10.68
CA ALA A 387 -12.41 -6.81 -9.76
C ALA A 387 -10.96 -6.85 -9.26
N ILE A 388 -9.99 -6.63 -10.14
CA ILE A 388 -8.56 -6.57 -9.81
C ILE A 388 -8.25 -5.36 -8.93
N ALA A 389 -8.76 -4.19 -9.31
CA ALA A 389 -8.51 -2.94 -8.58
C ALA A 389 -9.12 -2.94 -7.18
N ASP A 390 -10.30 -3.56 -7.01
CA ASP A 390 -11.04 -3.66 -5.74
C ASP A 390 -10.52 -4.77 -4.81
N SER A 391 -9.56 -5.56 -5.27
CA SER A 391 -9.02 -6.69 -4.51
C SER A 391 -7.50 -6.61 -4.37
N GLY A 392 -6.74 -7.41 -5.09
CA GLY A 392 -5.29 -7.52 -4.89
C GLY A 392 -4.54 -6.21 -5.01
N MET A 393 -4.94 -5.33 -5.94
CA MET A 393 -4.28 -4.04 -6.11
C MET A 393 -4.44 -3.13 -4.88
N ILE A 394 -5.64 -3.04 -4.30
CA ILE A 394 -5.89 -2.20 -3.12
C ILE A 394 -5.42 -2.87 -1.82
N LEU A 395 -5.59 -4.20 -1.71
CA LEU A 395 -5.15 -4.98 -0.56
C LEU A 395 -3.62 -5.03 -0.44
N ALA A 396 -2.87 -4.84 -1.53
CA ALA A 396 -1.42 -4.73 -1.50
C ALA A 396 -0.93 -3.70 -0.48
N GLY A 397 -1.70 -2.63 -0.25
CA GLY A 397 -1.39 -1.57 0.73
C GLY A 397 -1.50 -1.97 2.20
N ILE A 398 -2.02 -3.16 2.51
CA ILE A 398 -2.18 -3.66 3.88
C ILE A 398 -1.56 -5.04 4.10
N ILE A 399 -0.92 -5.63 3.08
CA ILE A 399 -0.18 -6.88 3.22
C ILE A 399 1.22 -6.58 3.78
N PRO A 400 1.59 -7.10 4.97
CA PRO A 400 2.78 -6.66 5.71
C PRO A 400 4.13 -6.83 5.01
N TRP A 401 4.20 -7.66 4.00
CA TRP A 401 5.41 -7.92 3.19
C TRP A 401 5.28 -7.47 1.73
N ASN A 402 4.19 -6.80 1.38
CA ASN A 402 4.04 -6.21 0.05
C ASN A 402 4.70 -4.84 -0.03
N LEU A 403 5.34 -4.55 -1.16
CA LEU A 403 6.05 -3.29 -1.39
C LEU A 403 5.15 -2.07 -1.28
N ALA A 404 3.90 -2.18 -1.75
CA ALA A 404 2.92 -1.10 -1.68
C ALA A 404 2.53 -0.72 -0.24
N ALA A 405 2.63 -1.66 0.71
CA ALA A 405 2.41 -1.40 2.13
C ALA A 405 3.70 -0.95 2.85
N MET A 406 4.83 -1.61 2.54
CA MET A 406 6.09 -1.39 3.25
C MET A 406 6.68 -0.01 3.03
N LEU A 407 6.58 0.54 1.81
CA LEU A 407 7.12 1.86 1.49
C LEU A 407 6.41 2.98 2.27
N PRO A 408 5.07 3.11 2.23
CA PRO A 408 4.37 4.08 3.07
C PRO A 408 4.57 3.83 4.57
N ALA A 409 4.58 2.57 5.03
CA ALA A 409 4.83 2.22 6.43
C ALA A 409 6.18 2.75 6.93
N ALA A 410 7.23 2.59 6.12
CA ALA A 410 8.57 3.11 6.43
C ALA A 410 8.58 4.63 6.55
N VAL A 411 7.87 5.31 5.66
CA VAL A 411 7.73 6.78 5.67
C VAL A 411 7.01 7.26 6.93
N LEU A 412 5.89 6.61 7.27
CA LEU A 412 5.06 6.99 8.41
C LEU A 412 5.66 6.53 9.76
N GLY A 413 6.66 5.64 9.74
CA GLY A 413 7.26 5.08 10.94
C GLY A 413 6.32 4.18 11.75
N VAL A 414 5.30 3.60 11.10
CA VAL A 414 4.28 2.72 11.71
C VAL A 414 4.28 1.38 10.97
N LYS A 415 4.28 0.27 11.70
CA LYS A 415 4.27 -1.07 11.08
C LYS A 415 2.95 -1.34 10.37
N VAL A 416 3.02 -2.07 9.26
CA VAL A 416 1.83 -2.46 8.48
C VAL A 416 0.81 -3.20 9.36
N THR A 417 1.27 -4.13 10.20
CA THR A 417 0.42 -4.90 11.12
C THR A 417 -0.32 -4.03 12.15
N GLU A 418 0.24 -2.87 12.48
CA GLU A 418 -0.36 -1.95 13.44
C GLU A 418 -1.47 -1.10 12.79
N TYR A 419 -1.26 -0.59 11.56
CA TYR A 419 -2.28 0.23 10.89
C TYR A 419 -3.31 -0.56 10.08
N LEU A 420 -3.04 -1.83 9.76
CA LEU A 420 -3.93 -2.69 8.97
C LEU A 420 -5.39 -2.66 9.44
N PRO A 421 -5.70 -2.80 10.75
CA PRO A 421 -7.09 -2.79 11.20
C PRO A 421 -7.83 -1.46 10.99
N TYR A 422 -7.07 -0.39 10.79
CA TYR A 422 -7.57 0.97 10.65
C TYR A 422 -7.53 1.50 9.22
N ALA A 423 -6.99 0.75 8.27
CA ALA A 423 -6.98 1.10 6.85
C ALA A 423 -8.34 0.74 6.21
N TYR A 424 -9.40 1.41 6.69
CA TYR A 424 -10.79 1.06 6.37
C TYR A 424 -11.08 1.02 4.88
N LEU A 425 -10.55 1.96 4.11
CA LEU A 425 -10.76 1.99 2.66
C LEU A 425 -10.25 0.72 1.98
N ASN A 426 -9.04 0.29 2.32
CA ASN A 426 -8.42 -0.91 1.75
C ASN A 426 -9.21 -2.18 2.10
N LEU A 427 -9.81 -2.23 3.30
CA LEU A 427 -10.63 -3.35 3.77
C LEU A 427 -12.04 -3.34 3.15
N LEU A 428 -12.62 -2.17 2.95
CA LEU A 428 -14.00 -2.03 2.45
C LEU A 428 -14.11 -2.28 0.94
N PHE A 429 -13.09 -1.99 0.14
CA PHE A 429 -13.16 -2.19 -1.30
C PHE A 429 -13.53 -3.62 -1.69
N PRO A 430 -12.81 -4.67 -1.25
CA PRO A 430 -13.19 -6.03 -1.61
C PRO A 430 -14.57 -6.44 -1.08
N LEU A 431 -14.93 -6.00 0.12
CA LEU A 431 -16.23 -6.32 0.73
C LEU A 431 -17.39 -5.71 -0.07
N LEU A 432 -17.30 -4.42 -0.40
CA LEU A 432 -18.34 -3.74 -1.18
C LEU A 432 -18.36 -4.23 -2.63
N SER A 433 -17.21 -4.54 -3.22
CA SER A 433 -17.14 -5.11 -4.56
C SER A 433 -17.85 -6.47 -4.64
N ILE A 434 -17.68 -7.33 -3.65
CA ILE A 434 -18.44 -8.58 -3.51
C ILE A 434 -19.94 -8.28 -3.39
N ALA A 435 -20.34 -7.35 -2.52
CA ALA A 435 -21.74 -6.98 -2.36
C ALA A 435 -22.36 -6.47 -3.68
N PHE A 436 -21.63 -5.69 -4.48
CA PHE A 436 -22.07 -5.24 -5.80
C PHE A 436 -22.33 -6.40 -6.77
N VAL A 437 -21.47 -7.42 -6.77
CA VAL A 437 -21.62 -8.60 -7.63
C VAL A 437 -22.91 -9.35 -7.27
N PHE A 438 -23.17 -9.52 -5.97
CA PHE A 438 -24.39 -10.18 -5.51
C PHE A 438 -25.65 -9.35 -5.81
N ALA A 439 -25.59 -8.02 -5.65
CA ALA A 439 -26.71 -7.14 -5.98
C ALA A 439 -27.02 -7.10 -7.48
N LYS A 440 -25.99 -7.16 -8.34
CA LYS A 440 -26.17 -7.23 -9.79
C LYS A 440 -26.84 -8.54 -10.20
N ASP A 441 -26.40 -9.66 -9.64
CA ASP A 441 -26.95 -10.98 -9.89
C ASP A 441 -28.44 -11.06 -9.47
N ALA A 442 -28.79 -10.49 -8.29
CA ALA A 442 -30.17 -10.40 -7.82
C ALA A 442 -31.05 -9.56 -8.77
N ASN A 443 -30.55 -8.42 -9.26
CA ASN A 443 -31.26 -7.57 -10.22
C ASN A 443 -31.47 -8.26 -11.58
N GLU A 444 -30.53 -9.05 -12.05
CA GLU A 444 -30.68 -9.84 -13.27
C GLU A 444 -31.74 -10.94 -13.08
N LEU A 445 -31.76 -11.61 -11.93
CA LEU A 445 -32.78 -12.59 -11.58
C LEU A 445 -34.18 -11.97 -11.52
N ILE A 446 -34.30 -10.78 -10.88
CA ILE A 446 -35.59 -10.05 -10.81
C ILE A 446 -36.07 -9.67 -12.21
N LYS A 447 -35.19 -9.14 -13.08
CA LYS A 447 -35.53 -8.80 -14.49
C LYS A 447 -35.94 -10.04 -15.29
N PHE A 448 -35.24 -11.17 -15.10
CA PHE A 448 -35.58 -12.44 -15.74
C PHE A 448 -36.97 -12.90 -15.29
N TYR A 449 -37.26 -12.85 -14.00
CA TYR A 449 -38.56 -13.22 -13.44
C TYR A 449 -39.70 -12.32 -13.95
N GLN A 450 -39.48 -11.00 -14.01
CA GLN A 450 -40.43 -10.04 -14.56
C GLN A 450 -40.74 -10.34 -16.03
N LYS A 451 -39.70 -10.60 -16.84
CA LYS A 451 -39.84 -10.95 -18.27
C LYS A 451 -40.58 -12.29 -18.48
N PHE A 452 -40.36 -13.25 -17.55
CA PHE A 452 -41.04 -14.54 -17.60
C PHE A 452 -42.55 -14.38 -17.24
N VAL A 453 -42.86 -13.58 -16.22
CA VAL A 453 -44.25 -13.28 -15.83
C VAL A 453 -45.00 -12.51 -16.94
N GLU A 454 -44.34 -11.55 -17.57
CA GLU A 454 -44.88 -10.76 -18.66
C GLU A 454 -45.18 -11.64 -19.90
N LYS A 455 -44.29 -12.58 -20.23
CA LYS A 455 -44.50 -13.57 -21.29
C LYS A 455 -45.65 -14.55 -21.00
N GLY A 456 -45.77 -14.95 -19.74
CA GLY A 456 -46.92 -15.78 -19.26
C GLY A 456 -48.24 -15.03 -19.34
N ARG A 457 -48.32 -13.74 -18.99
CA ARG A 457 -49.49 -12.90 -19.15
C ARG A 457 -49.94 -12.73 -20.60
N ASN A 458 -48.99 -12.51 -21.49
CA ASN A 458 -49.28 -12.38 -22.93
C ASN A 458 -49.77 -13.68 -23.57
N LEU A 459 -49.37 -14.85 -23.05
CA LEU A 459 -49.88 -16.16 -23.47
C LEU A 459 -51.29 -16.48 -22.96
N LEU A 460 -51.79 -15.82 -21.88
CA LEU A 460 -53.12 -15.98 -21.33
C LEU A 460 -54.13 -14.97 -21.92
N GLN A 461 -53.68 -13.99 -22.67
CA GLN A 461 -54.51 -12.94 -23.32
C GLN A 461 -54.75 -13.21 -24.82
N ASN A 462 -54.08 -14.20 -25.38
CA ASN A 462 -54.33 -14.76 -26.73
C ASN A 462 -54.98 -16.16 -26.62
#